data_9b04e0a09276f78181e0728100f60711
#
_entry.id   9b04e0a09276f78181e0728100f60711
#
_cell.length_a   1.000
_cell.length_b   1.000
_cell.length_c   1.000
_cell.angle_alpha   90.00
_cell.angle_beta   90.00
_cell.angle_gamma   90.00
#
_symmetry.space_group_name_H-M   'P 1'
#
loop_
_entity.id
_entity.type
_entity.pdbx_description
1 polymer ?
#
loop_
_entity_poly.entity_id
_entity_poly.type
_entity_poly.pdbx_seq_one_letter_code
_entity_poly.pdbx_strand_id
1 'polypeptide(L)'
;MDYKYICIECRNTFEPEFNKLKCSSGECEYLDTSCFDIIFEENDFQMEFEAYSLGEGNTPSVNISDKFPEVLSANLKLEYFSPTGSFKDRGTSVLIKQAYMNGVEEFAEDSSGNAGASMSAYAANIGMKAHIFTPNSTPENKKNQIKIFGSELHLIDGPRENSTIEVKKFTKSTGINYLSHNYNPFFIEGMKSFGNEVFNEFHAETTDIIIPVGNGSLLIGAVKAYEDL
;
A
#
# COMPACT_ATOMS: atom_id res chain seq x y z
N MET A 1 7.03 9.56 -17.02
CA MET A 1 7.39 9.99 -15.66
C MET A 1 8.72 9.36 -15.31
N ASP A 2 9.74 10.16 -15.15
CA ASP A 2 11.07 9.65 -14.87
C ASP A 2 11.27 9.60 -13.36
N TYR A 3 11.48 8.44 -12.82
CA TYR A 3 11.72 8.19 -11.41
C TYR A 3 12.77 7.10 -11.23
N LYS A 4 13.44 7.09 -10.09
CA LYS A 4 14.40 6.04 -9.71
C LYS A 4 14.04 5.44 -8.36
N TYR A 5 14.41 4.20 -8.17
CA TYR A 5 14.42 3.59 -6.84
C TYR A 5 15.72 3.97 -6.13
N ILE A 6 15.61 4.36 -4.88
CA ILE A 6 16.75 4.52 -3.98
C ILE A 6 16.64 3.51 -2.84
N CYS A 7 17.72 2.79 -2.58
CA CYS A 7 17.77 1.93 -1.41
C CYS A 7 17.87 2.79 -0.14
N ILE A 8 16.97 2.58 0.81
CA ILE A 8 16.96 3.36 2.06
C ILE A 8 18.17 3.07 2.95
N GLU A 9 18.84 1.92 2.79
CA GLU A 9 20.00 1.51 3.56
C GLU A 9 21.31 2.05 2.94
N CYS A 10 21.67 1.63 1.72
CA CYS A 10 22.94 2.02 1.10
C CYS A 10 22.87 3.28 0.22
N ARG A 11 21.68 3.84 0.03
CA ARG A 11 21.41 5.04 -0.78
C ARG A 11 21.77 4.91 -2.27
N ASN A 12 22.13 3.73 -2.75
CA ASN A 12 22.34 3.50 -4.18
C ASN A 12 21.01 3.61 -4.94
N THR A 13 21.07 4.19 -6.13
CA THR A 13 19.92 4.36 -7.03
C THR A 13 19.86 3.25 -8.06
N PHE A 14 18.66 2.88 -8.49
CA PHE A 14 18.40 1.82 -9.45
C PHE A 14 17.33 2.25 -10.43
N GLU A 15 17.43 1.74 -11.65
CA GLU A 15 16.32 1.83 -12.59
C GLU A 15 15.09 1.08 -12.05
N PRO A 16 13.89 1.65 -12.19
CA PRO A 16 12.69 1.05 -11.64
C PRO A 16 12.31 -0.22 -12.38
N GLU A 17 12.15 -1.28 -11.61
CA GLU A 17 11.61 -2.57 -12.08
C GLU A 17 10.55 -3.04 -11.09
N PHE A 18 9.31 -3.25 -11.52
CA PHE A 18 8.20 -3.63 -10.62
C PHE A 18 8.49 -4.89 -9.80
N ASN A 19 9.24 -5.83 -10.36
CA ASN A 19 9.63 -7.06 -9.67
C ASN A 19 10.92 -6.93 -8.86
N LYS A 20 11.59 -5.80 -8.91
CA LYS A 20 12.80 -5.55 -8.12
C LYS A 20 12.41 -5.14 -6.71
N LEU A 21 12.36 -6.11 -5.83
CA LEU A 21 11.97 -5.91 -4.44
C LEU A 21 13.17 -5.83 -3.49
N LYS A 22 14.42 -6.01 -3.99
CA LYS A 22 15.63 -6.06 -3.17
C LYS A 22 16.77 -5.26 -3.78
N CYS A 23 17.54 -4.63 -2.93
CA CYS A 23 18.78 -4.00 -3.31
C CYS A 23 19.78 -5.03 -3.86
N SER A 24 20.41 -4.70 -4.97
CA SER A 24 21.40 -5.55 -5.64
C SER A 24 22.83 -4.99 -5.56
N SER A 25 23.09 -3.96 -4.74
CA SER A 25 24.42 -3.35 -4.59
C SER A 25 25.46 -4.26 -3.93
N GLY A 26 25.00 -5.24 -3.13
CA GLY A 26 25.88 -6.05 -2.27
C GLY A 26 26.39 -5.33 -1.02
N GLU A 27 25.94 -4.09 -0.79
CA GLU A 27 26.36 -3.25 0.35
C GLU A 27 25.36 -3.27 1.51
N CYS A 28 24.19 -3.86 1.32
CA CYS A 28 23.14 -3.94 2.33
C CYS A 28 23.26 -5.21 3.16
N GLU A 29 23.27 -5.08 4.48
CA GLU A 29 23.33 -6.21 5.41
C GLU A 29 21.98 -6.94 5.54
N TYR A 30 20.86 -6.23 5.40
CA TYR A 30 19.49 -6.75 5.58
C TYR A 30 18.87 -7.17 4.25
N LEU A 31 19.48 -8.15 3.58
CA LEU A 31 19.09 -8.61 2.24
C LEU A 31 17.68 -9.21 2.10
N ASP A 32 16.97 -9.48 3.19
CA ASP A 32 15.65 -10.12 3.14
C ASP A 32 14.46 -9.15 3.13
N THR A 33 14.69 -7.90 3.43
CA THR A 33 13.68 -6.85 3.37
C THR A 33 14.16 -5.75 2.45
N SER A 34 13.65 -5.68 1.25
CA SER A 34 13.94 -4.51 0.44
C SER A 34 13.04 -3.37 0.88
N CYS A 35 13.67 -2.26 1.09
CA CYS A 35 12.98 -1.00 1.20
C CYS A 35 13.59 -0.06 0.17
N PHE A 36 12.94 0.06 -0.96
CA PHE A 36 13.19 1.15 -1.88
C PHE A 36 12.30 2.32 -1.53
N ASP A 37 12.83 3.48 -1.67
CA ASP A 37 12.12 4.73 -1.80
C ASP A 37 12.11 5.17 -3.26
N ILE A 38 11.28 6.15 -3.61
CA ILE A 38 11.18 6.68 -4.96
C ILE A 38 11.72 8.10 -4.96
N ILE A 39 12.60 8.40 -5.93
CA ILE A 39 13.03 9.76 -6.25
C ILE A 39 12.42 10.09 -7.60
N PHE A 40 11.64 11.16 -7.66
CA PHE A 40 11.14 11.75 -8.91
C PHE A 40 12.17 12.74 -9.44
N GLU A 41 12.50 12.67 -10.74
CA GLU A 41 13.49 13.57 -11.35
C GLU A 41 12.93 14.98 -11.62
N GLU A 42 11.60 15.14 -11.64
CA GLU A 42 10.91 16.43 -11.72
C GLU A 42 9.77 16.49 -10.69
N ASN A 43 9.49 17.69 -10.15
CA ASN A 43 8.48 17.93 -9.11
C ASN A 43 7.01 17.74 -9.58
N ASP A 44 6.78 17.10 -10.72
CA ASP A 44 5.47 16.92 -11.33
C ASP A 44 4.81 15.58 -10.98
N PHE A 45 4.83 15.18 -9.71
CA PHE A 45 3.99 14.07 -9.25
C PHE A 45 2.55 14.54 -9.01
N GLN A 46 1.97 15.20 -9.99
CA GLN A 46 0.51 15.32 -10.10
C GLN A 46 0.00 14.08 -10.84
N MET A 47 -0.34 13.06 -10.09
CA MET A 47 -1.05 11.93 -10.67
C MET A 47 -2.45 12.38 -11.07
N GLU A 48 -2.81 12.20 -12.34
CA GLU A 48 -4.20 12.17 -12.78
C GLU A 48 -4.87 10.93 -12.16
N PHE A 49 -5.36 11.06 -10.93
CA PHE A 49 -5.89 9.96 -10.13
C PHE A 49 -7.28 9.51 -10.56
N GLU A 50 -8.07 10.38 -11.18
CA GLU A 50 -9.51 10.20 -11.32
C GLU A 50 -9.94 8.92 -12.05
N ALA A 51 -9.20 8.49 -13.08
CA ALA A 51 -9.60 7.32 -13.88
C ALA A 51 -9.40 5.97 -13.17
N TYR A 52 -8.60 5.92 -12.11
CA TYR A 52 -8.22 4.68 -11.41
C TYR A 52 -8.68 4.65 -9.95
N SER A 53 -9.21 5.76 -9.46
CA SER A 53 -9.72 5.91 -8.10
C SER A 53 -11.07 5.23 -7.92
N LEU A 54 -11.29 4.64 -6.77
CA LEU A 54 -12.60 4.21 -6.29
C LEU A 54 -13.18 5.21 -5.28
N GLY A 55 -12.53 6.37 -5.09
CA GLY A 55 -12.90 7.40 -4.12
C GLY A 55 -12.17 7.24 -2.77
N GLU A 56 -10.97 6.66 -2.78
CA GLU A 56 -10.09 6.60 -1.61
C GLU A 56 -9.61 7.99 -1.22
N GLY A 57 -9.26 8.12 0.05
CA GLY A 57 -8.88 9.41 0.61
C GLY A 57 -10.07 10.28 1.02
N ASN A 58 -9.78 11.51 1.45
CA ASN A 58 -10.75 12.46 1.98
C ASN A 58 -11.70 11.84 3.02
N THR A 59 -11.14 10.94 3.85
CA THR A 59 -11.92 10.25 4.89
C THR A 59 -12.40 11.25 5.93
N PRO A 60 -13.64 11.09 6.45
CA PRO A 60 -14.17 12.04 7.40
C PRO A 60 -13.40 12.04 8.72
N SER A 61 -13.35 13.21 9.37
CA SER A 61 -12.85 13.37 10.72
C SER A 61 -13.98 13.72 11.67
N VAL A 62 -13.92 13.16 12.88
CA VAL A 62 -14.89 13.41 13.94
C VAL A 62 -14.17 13.97 15.17
N ASN A 63 -14.61 15.15 15.64
CA ASN A 63 -14.09 15.70 16.87
C ASN A 63 -14.60 14.86 18.06
N ILE A 64 -13.68 14.43 18.92
CA ILE A 64 -13.93 13.61 20.10
C ILE A 64 -13.32 14.25 21.36
N SER A 65 -13.07 15.55 21.36
CA SER A 65 -12.42 16.27 22.46
C SER A 65 -13.19 16.16 23.78
N ASP A 66 -14.51 16.03 23.72
CA ASP A 66 -15.39 15.81 24.90
C ASP A 66 -15.10 14.49 25.63
N LYS A 67 -14.42 13.54 24.98
CA LYS A 67 -14.00 12.26 25.58
C LYS A 67 -12.62 12.31 26.23
N PHE A 68 -11.85 13.36 25.93
CA PHE A 68 -10.45 13.54 26.38
C PHE A 68 -10.25 14.95 26.94
N PRO A 69 -10.81 15.25 28.14
CA PRO A 69 -10.81 16.61 28.71
C PRO A 69 -9.41 17.14 29.03
N GLU A 70 -8.38 16.29 29.11
CA GLU A 70 -6.99 16.65 29.37
C GLU A 70 -6.24 17.12 28.11
N VAL A 71 -6.84 17.02 26.91
CA VAL A 71 -6.25 17.53 25.67
C VAL A 71 -7.07 18.69 25.12
N LEU A 72 -6.41 19.64 24.43
CA LEU A 72 -7.08 20.81 23.86
C LEU A 72 -8.05 20.43 22.73
N SER A 73 -7.62 19.51 21.89
CA SER A 73 -8.42 19.01 20.78
C SER A 73 -8.05 17.56 20.46
N ALA A 74 -9.04 16.73 20.16
CA ALA A 74 -8.85 15.37 19.69
C ALA A 74 -9.79 15.08 18.53
N ASN A 75 -9.25 14.61 17.41
CA ASN A 75 -10.00 14.26 16.22
C ASN A 75 -9.70 12.81 15.82
N LEU A 76 -10.72 12.09 15.42
CA LEU A 76 -10.63 10.72 14.95
C LEU A 76 -10.85 10.68 13.43
N LYS A 77 -9.80 10.35 12.66
CA LYS A 77 -9.87 10.16 11.22
C LYS A 77 -10.38 8.76 10.88
N LEU A 78 -11.48 8.69 10.13
CA LEU A 78 -12.26 7.47 9.97
C LEU A 78 -11.84 6.70 8.71
N GLU A 79 -10.69 6.05 8.73
CA GLU A 79 -10.12 5.34 7.58
C GLU A 79 -10.98 4.16 7.05
N TYR A 80 -11.94 3.69 7.82
CA TYR A 80 -12.88 2.65 7.38
C TYR A 80 -13.99 3.17 6.44
N PHE A 81 -14.04 4.47 6.17
CA PHE A 81 -14.88 5.04 5.10
C PHE A 81 -14.23 4.92 3.71
N SER A 82 -13.02 4.41 3.62
CA SER A 82 -12.41 4.07 2.34
C SER A 82 -13.22 2.99 1.59
N PRO A 83 -13.17 2.91 0.26
CA PRO A 83 -14.01 2.04 -0.59
C PRO A 83 -14.06 0.58 -0.18
N THR A 84 -12.95 -0.02 0.26
CA THR A 84 -12.93 -1.41 0.74
C THR A 84 -12.94 -1.54 2.26
N GLY A 85 -13.20 -0.45 2.96
CA GLY A 85 -13.32 -0.39 4.42
C GLY A 85 -11.98 -0.28 5.16
N SER A 86 -10.91 0.19 4.53
CA SER A 86 -9.63 0.38 5.20
C SER A 86 -8.70 1.37 4.49
N PHE A 87 -7.75 1.92 5.24
CA PHE A 87 -6.69 2.79 4.73
C PHE A 87 -5.81 2.16 3.63
N LYS A 88 -5.90 0.84 3.43
CA LYS A 88 -5.12 0.14 2.40
C LYS A 88 -5.40 0.66 0.99
N ASP A 89 -6.59 1.18 0.78
CA ASP A 89 -7.03 1.74 -0.50
C ASP A 89 -6.13 2.89 -0.97
N ARG A 90 -5.61 3.70 -0.06
CA ARG A 90 -4.69 4.79 -0.35
C ARG A 90 -3.42 4.31 -1.07
N GLY A 91 -2.77 3.28 -0.53
CA GLY A 91 -1.56 2.72 -1.14
C GLY A 91 -1.86 1.86 -2.36
N THR A 92 -2.96 1.12 -2.32
CA THR A 92 -3.36 0.23 -3.42
C THR A 92 -3.66 1.01 -4.69
N SER A 93 -4.37 2.13 -4.61
CA SER A 93 -4.72 2.95 -5.78
C SER A 93 -3.47 3.36 -6.56
N VAL A 94 -2.43 3.83 -5.86
CA VAL A 94 -1.17 4.23 -6.47
C VAL A 94 -0.40 3.04 -7.04
N LEU A 95 -0.27 1.97 -6.27
CA LEU A 95 0.46 0.78 -6.69
C LEU A 95 -0.17 0.14 -7.94
N ILE A 96 -1.49 -0.07 -7.94
CA ILE A 96 -2.20 -0.69 -9.06
C ILE A 96 -2.16 0.19 -10.30
N LYS A 97 -2.35 1.51 -10.14
CA LYS A 97 -2.21 2.46 -11.26
C LYS A 97 -0.83 2.37 -11.89
N GLN A 98 0.22 2.44 -11.09
CA GLN A 98 1.60 2.38 -11.59
C GLN A 98 1.90 1.04 -12.27
N ALA A 99 1.42 -0.07 -11.71
CA ALA A 99 1.54 -1.37 -12.35
C ALA A 99 0.88 -1.40 -13.73
N TYR A 100 -0.35 -0.93 -13.82
CA TYR A 100 -1.11 -0.85 -15.08
C TYR A 100 -0.41 0.02 -16.13
N MET A 101 0.06 1.21 -15.75
CA MET A 101 0.78 2.11 -16.65
C MET A 101 2.11 1.52 -17.15
N ASN A 102 2.70 0.57 -16.42
CA ASN A 102 3.87 -0.19 -16.83
C ASN A 102 3.52 -1.51 -17.55
N GLY A 103 2.28 -1.67 -18.01
CA GLY A 103 1.84 -2.81 -18.83
C GLY A 103 1.63 -4.10 -18.03
N VAL A 104 1.47 -4.03 -16.72
CA VAL A 104 1.13 -5.20 -15.91
C VAL A 104 -0.36 -5.52 -16.09
N GLU A 105 -0.67 -6.66 -16.65
CA GLU A 105 -2.05 -7.12 -16.87
C GLU A 105 -2.51 -8.11 -15.79
N GLU A 106 -1.55 -8.77 -15.14
CA GLU A 106 -1.80 -9.82 -14.14
C GLU A 106 -0.75 -9.76 -13.04
N PHE A 107 -1.18 -9.93 -11.80
CA PHE A 107 -0.27 -9.89 -10.64
C PHE A 107 -0.67 -10.88 -9.55
N ALA A 108 0.26 -11.13 -8.63
CA ALA A 108 0.04 -11.90 -7.42
C ALA A 108 0.36 -11.09 -6.15
N GLU A 109 -0.37 -11.36 -5.08
CA GLU A 109 -0.24 -10.72 -3.76
C GLU A 109 -0.48 -11.72 -2.65
N ASP A 110 0.18 -11.57 -1.48
CA ASP A 110 0.02 -12.45 -0.32
C ASP A 110 -0.63 -11.71 0.86
N SER A 111 -1.94 -11.55 0.82
CA SER A 111 -2.67 -10.91 1.91
C SER A 111 -4.00 -11.57 2.20
N SER A 112 -4.19 -11.96 3.46
CA SER A 112 -5.45 -12.50 3.97
C SER A 112 -6.43 -11.45 4.46
N GLY A 113 -6.04 -10.18 4.41
CA GLY A 113 -6.78 -9.10 5.07
C GLY A 113 -7.17 -7.98 4.12
N ASN A 114 -7.11 -6.78 4.69
CA ASN A 114 -7.56 -5.57 4.01
C ASN A 114 -6.75 -5.26 2.74
N ALA A 115 -5.44 -5.58 2.68
CA ALA A 115 -4.67 -5.35 1.46
C ALA A 115 -5.13 -6.28 0.32
N GLY A 116 -5.39 -7.57 0.60
CA GLY A 116 -5.92 -8.49 -0.43
C GLY A 116 -7.27 -8.04 -0.97
N ALA A 117 -8.19 -7.57 -0.11
CA ALA A 117 -9.48 -7.04 -0.52
C ALA A 117 -9.32 -5.76 -1.36
N SER A 118 -8.48 -4.84 -0.91
CA SER A 118 -8.17 -3.60 -1.61
C SER A 118 -7.56 -3.88 -2.99
N MET A 119 -6.48 -4.66 -3.06
CA MET A 119 -5.83 -5.04 -4.32
C MET A 119 -6.81 -5.69 -5.31
N SER A 120 -7.72 -6.54 -4.81
CA SER A 120 -8.76 -7.17 -5.63
C SER A 120 -9.74 -6.15 -6.22
N ALA A 121 -10.20 -5.19 -5.41
CA ALA A 121 -11.15 -4.17 -5.84
C ALA A 121 -10.56 -3.25 -6.92
N TYR A 122 -9.35 -2.75 -6.70
CA TYR A 122 -8.68 -1.86 -7.65
C TYR A 122 -8.26 -2.59 -8.94
N ALA A 123 -7.86 -3.86 -8.85
CA ALA A 123 -7.62 -4.69 -10.02
C ALA A 123 -8.89 -4.86 -10.87
N ALA A 124 -10.01 -5.16 -10.22
CA ALA A 124 -11.30 -5.30 -10.91
C ALA A 124 -11.73 -3.99 -11.60
N ASN A 125 -11.48 -2.84 -10.97
CA ASN A 125 -11.84 -1.52 -11.51
C ASN A 125 -11.17 -1.24 -12.87
N ILE A 126 -9.97 -1.73 -13.09
CA ILE A 126 -9.19 -1.48 -14.31
C ILE A 126 -9.01 -2.72 -15.19
N GLY A 127 -9.66 -3.82 -14.85
CA GLY A 127 -9.62 -5.06 -15.64
C GLY A 127 -8.31 -5.86 -15.51
N MET A 128 -7.50 -5.63 -14.48
CA MET A 128 -6.33 -6.45 -14.17
C MET A 128 -6.74 -7.77 -13.50
N LYS A 129 -6.02 -8.84 -13.79
CA LYS A 129 -6.22 -10.12 -13.12
C LYS A 129 -5.36 -10.20 -11.85
N ALA A 130 -5.99 -10.54 -10.73
CA ALA A 130 -5.34 -10.64 -9.43
C ALA A 130 -5.35 -12.08 -8.88
N HIS A 131 -4.20 -12.56 -8.42
CA HIS A 131 -4.01 -13.80 -7.70
C HIS A 131 -3.70 -13.50 -6.24
N ILE A 132 -4.60 -13.83 -5.33
CA ILE A 132 -4.45 -13.54 -3.91
C ILE A 132 -4.16 -14.82 -3.15
N PHE A 133 -2.97 -14.88 -2.54
CA PHE A 133 -2.51 -16.02 -1.72
C PHE A 133 -2.82 -15.75 -0.26
N THR A 134 -3.56 -16.64 0.37
CA THR A 134 -4.00 -16.45 1.76
C THR A 134 -4.03 -17.79 2.53
N PRO A 135 -3.78 -17.78 3.85
CA PRO A 135 -3.94 -18.98 4.65
C PRO A 135 -5.36 -19.56 4.55
N ASN A 136 -5.47 -20.88 4.49
CA ASN A 136 -6.76 -21.57 4.49
C ASN A 136 -7.61 -21.23 5.73
N SER A 137 -6.94 -20.94 6.85
CA SER A 137 -7.56 -20.48 8.11
C SER A 137 -8.14 -19.05 8.09
N THR A 138 -7.96 -18.30 6.99
CA THR A 138 -8.50 -16.94 6.86
C THR A 138 -10.03 -16.97 6.99
N PRO A 139 -10.64 -16.05 7.79
CA PRO A 139 -12.09 -15.98 7.97
C PRO A 139 -12.85 -15.86 6.65
N GLU A 140 -14.00 -16.57 6.55
CA GLU A 140 -14.80 -16.62 5.32
C GLU A 140 -15.24 -15.24 4.82
N ASN A 141 -15.60 -14.34 5.71
CA ASN A 141 -15.97 -12.97 5.31
C ASN A 141 -14.84 -12.25 4.55
N LYS A 142 -13.58 -12.46 4.92
CA LYS A 142 -12.41 -11.91 4.22
C LYS A 142 -12.16 -12.61 2.88
N LYS A 143 -12.26 -13.92 2.84
CA LYS A 143 -12.18 -14.68 1.58
C LYS A 143 -13.28 -14.27 0.60
N ASN A 144 -14.50 -14.07 1.09
CA ASN A 144 -15.63 -13.63 0.27
C ASN A 144 -15.44 -12.20 -0.23
N GLN A 145 -14.87 -11.29 0.57
CA GLN A 145 -14.55 -9.94 0.14
C GLN A 145 -13.54 -9.92 -1.02
N ILE A 146 -12.55 -10.81 -1.02
CA ILE A 146 -11.59 -10.96 -2.13
C ILE A 146 -12.30 -11.53 -3.37
N LYS A 147 -13.08 -12.59 -3.20
CA LYS A 147 -13.76 -13.30 -4.30
C LYS A 147 -14.79 -12.44 -5.02
N ILE A 148 -15.51 -11.57 -4.32
CA ILE A 148 -16.57 -10.74 -4.92
C ILE A 148 -16.05 -9.80 -5.99
N PHE A 149 -14.77 -9.42 -5.92
CA PHE A 149 -14.08 -8.60 -6.91
C PHE A 149 -13.48 -9.42 -8.07
N GLY A 150 -13.71 -10.75 -8.10
CA GLY A 150 -13.29 -11.60 -9.21
C GLY A 150 -11.84 -12.07 -9.16
N SER A 151 -11.12 -11.83 -8.07
CA SER A 151 -9.75 -12.31 -7.91
C SER A 151 -9.68 -13.84 -7.77
N GLU A 152 -8.61 -14.42 -8.31
CA GLU A 152 -8.30 -15.83 -8.10
C GLU A 152 -7.69 -16.04 -6.71
N LEU A 153 -8.42 -16.74 -5.84
CA LEU A 153 -8.02 -16.95 -4.45
C LEU A 153 -7.31 -18.29 -4.29
N HIS A 154 -6.02 -18.22 -3.91
CA HIS A 154 -5.18 -19.38 -3.61
C HIS A 154 -5.14 -19.62 -2.09
N LEU A 155 -5.73 -20.72 -1.65
CA LEU A 155 -5.78 -21.10 -0.23
C LEU A 155 -4.58 -21.98 0.12
N ILE A 156 -3.78 -21.52 1.07
CA ILE A 156 -2.52 -22.13 1.45
C ILE A 156 -2.62 -22.72 2.86
N ASP A 157 -2.22 -23.97 3.02
CA ASP A 157 -2.21 -24.61 4.33
C ASP A 157 -1.03 -24.13 5.19
N GLY A 158 -1.31 -23.99 6.49
CA GLY A 158 -0.32 -23.60 7.49
C GLY A 158 -0.33 -22.11 7.84
N PRO A 159 0.77 -21.61 8.42
CA PRO A 159 0.89 -20.23 8.86
C PRO A 159 0.98 -19.25 7.69
N ARG A 160 0.82 -17.95 7.99
CA ARG A 160 0.78 -16.88 6.99
C ARG A 160 2.04 -16.86 6.11
N GLU A 161 3.18 -17.18 6.67
CA GLU A 161 4.48 -17.22 6.00
C GLU A 161 4.49 -18.18 4.80
N ASN A 162 3.69 -19.24 4.85
CA ASN A 162 3.53 -20.17 3.74
C ASN A 162 2.91 -19.49 2.52
N SER A 163 1.98 -18.55 2.71
CA SER A 163 1.39 -17.79 1.60
C SER A 163 2.45 -16.93 0.90
N THR A 164 3.36 -16.32 1.66
CA THR A 164 4.49 -15.58 1.10
C THR A 164 5.46 -16.49 0.32
N ILE A 165 5.71 -17.69 0.82
CA ILE A 165 6.56 -18.67 0.12
C ILE A 165 5.91 -19.11 -1.19
N GLU A 166 4.63 -19.43 -1.16
CA GLU A 166 3.91 -19.93 -2.34
C GLU A 166 3.71 -18.86 -3.40
N VAL A 167 3.39 -17.61 -3.04
CA VAL A 167 3.30 -16.51 -4.01
C VAL A 167 4.66 -16.27 -4.69
N LYS A 168 5.77 -16.33 -3.96
CA LYS A 168 7.12 -16.20 -4.55
C LYS A 168 7.47 -17.34 -5.50
N LYS A 169 7.06 -18.58 -5.19
CA LYS A 169 7.21 -19.72 -6.10
C LYS A 169 6.36 -19.54 -7.36
N PHE A 170 5.10 -19.15 -7.18
CA PHE A 170 4.16 -18.92 -8.27
C PHE A 170 4.70 -17.85 -9.23
N THR A 171 5.07 -16.68 -8.73
CA THR A 171 5.58 -15.58 -9.56
C THR A 171 6.88 -15.94 -10.26
N LYS A 172 7.78 -16.69 -9.59
CA LYS A 172 9.02 -17.19 -10.21
C LYS A 172 8.75 -18.18 -11.36
N SER A 173 7.73 -19.03 -11.23
CA SER A 173 7.42 -20.05 -12.22
C SER A 173 6.61 -19.54 -13.42
N THR A 174 5.79 -18.52 -13.19
CA THR A 174 4.86 -17.97 -14.19
C THR A 174 5.38 -16.69 -14.86
N GLY A 175 6.29 -15.98 -14.23
CA GLY A 175 6.71 -14.64 -14.65
C GLY A 175 5.72 -13.53 -14.26
N ILE A 176 4.62 -13.85 -13.59
CA ILE A 176 3.61 -12.89 -13.14
C ILE A 176 4.22 -11.99 -12.05
N ASN A 177 3.87 -10.70 -12.09
CA ASN A 177 4.42 -9.72 -11.16
C ASN A 177 3.95 -9.95 -9.72
N TYR A 178 4.87 -9.86 -8.75
CA TYR A 178 4.54 -9.85 -7.33
C TYR A 178 4.36 -8.40 -6.86
N LEU A 179 3.12 -7.95 -6.71
CA LEU A 179 2.79 -6.61 -6.22
C LEU A 179 2.57 -6.63 -4.70
N SER A 180 3.66 -6.74 -3.96
CA SER A 180 3.59 -6.79 -2.50
C SER A 180 3.32 -5.41 -1.89
N HIS A 181 2.22 -5.29 -1.16
CA HIS A 181 1.91 -4.08 -0.37
C HIS A 181 2.92 -3.80 0.76
N ASN A 182 3.77 -4.77 1.10
CA ASN A 182 4.80 -4.61 2.13
C ASN A 182 6.12 -4.09 1.56
N TYR A 183 6.40 -4.37 0.28
CA TYR A 183 7.72 -4.13 -0.30
C TYR A 183 7.71 -3.12 -1.44
N ASN A 184 6.56 -2.88 -2.06
CA ASN A 184 6.51 -1.97 -3.20
C ASN A 184 6.46 -0.51 -2.74
N PRO A 185 7.40 0.34 -3.17
CA PRO A 185 7.49 1.72 -2.72
C PRO A 185 6.29 2.57 -3.14
N PHE A 186 5.62 2.27 -4.26
CA PHE A 186 4.42 2.98 -4.68
C PHE A 186 3.25 2.83 -3.71
N PHE A 187 3.21 1.72 -2.96
CA PHE A 187 2.23 1.58 -1.91
C PHE A 187 2.43 2.60 -0.79
N ILE A 188 3.69 2.87 -0.43
CA ILE A 188 4.04 3.89 0.57
C ILE A 188 3.75 5.30 0.03
N GLU A 189 4.03 5.56 -1.25
CA GLU A 189 3.68 6.85 -1.88
C GLU A 189 2.19 7.15 -1.77
N GLY A 190 1.32 6.17 -2.01
CA GLY A 190 -0.12 6.34 -1.82
C GLY A 190 -0.53 6.63 -0.37
N MET A 191 0.21 6.09 0.61
CA MET A 191 -0.04 6.35 2.03
C MET A 191 0.25 7.80 2.45
N LYS A 192 1.07 8.56 1.70
CA LYS A 192 1.34 9.98 1.95
C LYS A 192 0.05 10.81 1.92
N SER A 193 -0.96 10.38 1.17
CA SER A 193 -2.25 11.07 1.11
C SER A 193 -2.91 11.23 2.49
N PHE A 194 -2.69 10.29 3.42
CA PHE A 194 -3.19 10.42 4.80
C PHE A 194 -2.53 11.61 5.52
N GLY A 195 -1.20 11.72 5.48
CA GLY A 195 -0.48 12.82 6.12
C GLY A 195 -0.83 14.17 5.51
N ASN A 196 -0.93 14.24 4.17
CA ASN A 196 -1.34 15.45 3.46
C ASN A 196 -2.76 15.89 3.86
N GLU A 197 -3.71 14.96 3.97
CA GLU A 197 -5.07 15.29 4.43
C GLU A 197 -5.08 15.81 5.86
N VAL A 198 -4.36 15.15 6.78
CA VAL A 198 -4.27 15.59 8.17
C VAL A 198 -3.67 17.00 8.25
N PHE A 199 -2.60 17.26 7.51
CA PHE A 199 -1.99 18.57 7.46
C PHE A 199 -2.96 19.62 6.90
N ASN A 200 -3.62 19.35 5.77
CA ASN A 200 -4.55 20.28 5.14
C ASN A 200 -5.81 20.56 5.98
N GLU A 201 -6.30 19.54 6.69
CA GLU A 201 -7.52 19.64 7.50
C GLU A 201 -7.28 20.37 8.82
N PHE A 202 -6.14 20.11 9.48
CA PHE A 202 -5.85 20.61 10.82
C PHE A 202 -4.69 21.60 10.88
N HIS A 203 -3.99 21.82 9.76
CA HIS A 203 -2.83 22.73 9.63
C HIS A 203 -1.76 22.51 10.72
N ALA A 204 -1.13 23.61 11.17
CA ALA A 204 -0.12 23.60 12.19
C ALA A 204 -0.65 23.35 13.63
N GLU A 205 -1.95 23.13 13.79
CA GLU A 205 -2.56 22.84 15.11
C GLU A 205 -2.34 21.39 15.55
N THR A 206 -2.00 20.48 14.61
CA THR A 206 -1.70 19.09 14.94
C THR A 206 -0.34 18.99 15.63
N THR A 207 -0.35 18.61 16.90
CA THR A 207 0.87 18.34 17.68
C THR A 207 1.26 16.86 17.67
N ASP A 208 0.26 16.00 17.65
CA ASP A 208 0.45 14.54 17.75
C ASP A 208 -0.48 13.80 16.81
N ILE A 209 0.04 12.77 16.14
CA ILE A 209 -0.74 11.83 15.33
C ILE A 209 -0.57 10.42 15.90
N ILE A 210 -1.65 9.82 16.36
CA ILE A 210 -1.66 8.47 16.93
C ILE A 210 -2.13 7.49 15.87
N ILE A 211 -1.26 6.58 15.44
CA ILE A 211 -1.50 5.62 14.38
C ILE A 211 -1.34 4.19 14.90
N PRO A 212 -2.32 3.28 14.69
CA PRO A 212 -2.10 1.86 14.92
C PRO A 212 -1.05 1.30 13.96
N VAL A 213 0.00 0.67 14.48
CA VAL A 213 1.12 0.19 13.68
C VAL A 213 1.14 -1.34 13.60
N GLY A 214 0.88 -1.87 12.41
CA GLY A 214 1.13 -3.26 12.05
C GLY A 214 2.42 -3.36 11.20
N ASN A 215 2.28 -3.41 9.86
CA ASN A 215 3.44 -3.37 8.94
C ASN A 215 4.11 -2.00 8.81
N GLY A 216 3.54 -0.96 9.39
CA GLY A 216 4.14 0.39 9.40
C GLY A 216 3.81 1.27 8.20
N SER A 217 3.16 0.77 7.16
CA SER A 217 2.98 1.53 5.91
C SER A 217 2.27 2.88 6.08
N LEU A 218 1.22 2.93 6.93
CA LEU A 218 0.51 4.19 7.17
C LEU A 218 1.38 5.20 7.94
N LEU A 219 2.13 4.72 8.94
CA LEU A 219 3.05 5.56 9.70
C LEU A 219 4.16 6.12 8.81
N ILE A 220 4.79 5.27 8.00
CA ILE A 220 5.85 5.69 7.08
C ILE A 220 5.31 6.71 6.08
N GLY A 221 4.13 6.45 5.49
CA GLY A 221 3.50 7.39 4.57
C GLY A 221 3.18 8.73 5.22
N ALA A 222 2.68 8.74 6.47
CA ALA A 222 2.43 9.97 7.21
C ALA A 222 3.73 10.76 7.45
N VAL A 223 4.80 10.09 7.91
CA VAL A 223 6.11 10.73 8.14
C VAL A 223 6.63 11.34 6.85
N LYS A 224 6.66 10.59 5.75
CA LYS A 224 7.11 11.08 4.44
C LYS A 224 6.29 12.28 3.95
N ALA A 225 4.98 12.28 4.16
CA ALA A 225 4.15 13.41 3.79
C ALA A 225 4.56 14.69 4.54
N TYR A 226 4.86 14.58 5.83
CA TYR A 226 5.32 15.73 6.64
C TYR A 226 6.76 16.14 6.35
N GLU A 227 7.60 15.25 5.82
CA GLU A 227 8.95 15.59 5.31
C GLU A 227 8.91 16.35 3.98
N ASP A 228 7.87 16.14 3.18
CA ASP A 228 7.68 16.80 1.87
C ASP A 228 7.00 18.19 1.99
N LEU A 229 6.39 18.52 3.15
CA LEU A 229 5.67 19.78 3.41
C LEU A 229 6.61 20.85 3.97
#